data_4e0f19c54d41a81bfe2d7b51c86b23e1
#
_entry.id   4e0f19c54d41a81bfe2d7b51c86b23e1
#
_cell.length_a   1.000
_cell.length_b   1.000
_cell.length_c   1.000
_cell.angle_alpha   90.00
_cell.angle_beta   90.00
_cell.angle_gamma   90.00
#
_symmetry.space_group_name_H-M   'P 1'
#
loop_
_entity.id
_entity.type
_entity.pdbx_description
1 polymer ?
#
loop_
_entity_poly.entity_id
_entity_poly.type
_entity_poly.pdbx_seq_one_letter_code
_entity_poly.pdbx_strand_id
1 'polypeptide(L)'
;MGATIDGRQCGSFGDYSAVSYNGNKIITGSSGGCLLTNSLEDANKARKWSTQARENAAWYQHEEVGYNYRMSNVIAGVVRGQYPHLEEHIAQKKSNIREIQRGF
;
A
#
# COMPACT_ATOMS: atom_id res chain seq x y z
N MET A 1 5.85 -4.89 -4.11
CA MET A 1 7.04 -4.07 -3.82
C MET A 1 8.30 -4.81 -4.24
N GLY A 2 9.39 -4.11 -4.59
CA GLY A 2 10.68 -4.70 -4.97
C GLY A 2 10.82 -5.15 -6.43
N ALA A 3 9.75 -5.20 -7.22
CA ALA A 3 9.84 -5.50 -8.65
C ALA A 3 10.18 -4.23 -9.44
N THR A 4 11.06 -4.35 -10.45
CA THR A 4 11.47 -3.27 -11.34
C THR A 4 11.38 -3.69 -12.80
N ILE A 5 11.16 -2.73 -13.68
CA ILE A 5 11.25 -2.86 -15.14
C ILE A 5 12.25 -1.79 -15.60
N ASP A 6 13.33 -2.20 -16.25
CA ASP A 6 14.41 -1.32 -16.72
C ASP A 6 14.95 -0.38 -15.62
N GLY A 7 15.11 -0.92 -14.40
CA GLY A 7 15.59 -0.18 -13.23
C GLY A 7 14.55 0.72 -12.57
N ARG A 8 13.35 0.89 -13.15
CA ARG A 8 12.27 1.69 -12.60
C ARG A 8 11.32 0.84 -11.76
N GLN A 9 10.98 1.29 -10.56
CA GLN A 9 10.12 0.58 -9.62
C GLN A 9 8.71 0.36 -10.21
N CYS A 10 8.23 -0.90 -10.18
CA CYS A 10 6.83 -1.19 -10.51
C CYS A 10 5.89 -0.45 -9.55
N GLY A 11 4.83 0.16 -10.11
CA GLY A 11 3.92 1.04 -9.39
C GLY A 11 4.28 2.53 -9.47
N SER A 12 5.35 2.92 -10.23
CA SER A 12 5.73 4.31 -10.45
C SER A 12 5.50 4.80 -11.89
N PHE A 13 4.81 4.01 -12.73
CA PHE A 13 4.66 4.30 -14.15
C PHE A 13 3.42 5.13 -14.50
N GLY A 14 2.34 4.94 -13.77
CA GLY A 14 1.07 5.65 -13.99
C GLY A 14 0.87 6.82 -13.04
N ASP A 15 -0.21 7.54 -13.24
CA ASP A 15 -0.64 8.66 -12.38
C ASP A 15 -1.07 8.17 -11.01
N TYR A 16 -1.59 6.94 -10.94
CA TYR A 16 -2.01 6.27 -9.72
C TYR A 16 -1.45 4.86 -9.64
N SER A 17 -1.15 4.43 -8.42
CA SER A 17 -0.76 3.05 -8.15
C SER A 17 -1.38 2.58 -6.83
N ALA A 18 -1.81 1.32 -6.81
CA ALA A 18 -2.29 0.66 -5.62
C ALA A 18 -1.28 -0.37 -5.13
N VAL A 19 -0.91 -0.28 -3.85
CA VAL A 19 -0.06 -1.27 -3.18
C VAL A 19 -0.92 -2.06 -2.21
N SER A 20 -0.88 -3.38 -2.32
CA SER A 20 -1.64 -4.30 -1.46
C SER A 20 -0.78 -4.79 -0.29
N TYR A 21 -1.38 -4.84 0.91
CA TYR A 21 -0.83 -5.47 2.11
C TYR A 21 -1.60 -6.73 2.50
N ASN A 22 -2.22 -7.40 1.52
CA ASN A 22 -2.90 -8.67 1.75
C ASN A 22 -1.94 -9.75 2.28
N GLY A 23 -2.48 -10.81 2.90
CA GLY A 23 -1.72 -11.84 3.62
C GLY A 23 -0.62 -12.55 2.83
N ASN A 24 -0.71 -12.59 1.50
CA ASN A 24 0.28 -13.21 0.60
C ASN A 24 1.35 -12.24 0.08
N LYS A 25 1.36 -10.99 0.51
CA LYS A 25 2.33 -9.98 0.03
C LYS A 25 3.62 -10.01 0.84
N ILE A 26 4.70 -9.48 0.24
CA ILE A 26 6.03 -9.42 0.86
C ILE A 26 6.06 -8.56 2.13
N ILE A 27 5.26 -7.52 2.17
CA ILE A 27 4.89 -6.76 3.37
C ILE A 27 3.39 -6.95 3.53
N THR A 28 2.96 -7.46 4.65
CA THR A 28 1.57 -7.83 4.88
C THR A 28 0.99 -7.26 6.16
N GLY A 29 -0.27 -6.85 6.11
CA GLY A 29 -1.11 -6.57 7.26
C GLY A 29 -2.29 -7.54 7.36
N SER A 30 -2.27 -8.66 6.61
CA SER A 30 -3.41 -9.55 6.38
C SER A 30 -4.52 -8.91 5.50
N SER A 31 -4.62 -7.60 5.54
CA SER A 31 -5.54 -6.79 4.73
C SER A 31 -4.96 -5.39 4.52
N GLY A 32 -5.69 -4.55 3.79
CA GLY A 32 -5.32 -3.15 3.56
C GLY A 32 -4.42 -2.95 2.34
N GLY A 33 -4.10 -1.69 2.12
CA GLY A 33 -3.30 -1.23 1.01
C GLY A 33 -3.07 0.28 1.10
N CYS A 34 -2.37 0.83 0.11
CA CYS A 34 -2.27 2.28 -0.03
C CYS A 34 -2.37 2.69 -1.49
N LEU A 35 -2.85 3.89 -1.71
CA LEU A 35 -2.81 4.62 -2.97
C LEU A 35 -1.55 5.47 -3.01
N LEU A 36 -0.85 5.44 -4.13
CA LEU A 36 0.28 6.31 -4.45
C LEU A 36 -0.10 7.19 -5.63
N THR A 37 0.20 8.47 -5.55
CA THR A 37 0.04 9.45 -6.63
C THR A 37 1.03 10.59 -6.44
N ASN A 38 1.38 11.28 -7.52
CA ASN A 38 2.18 12.50 -7.49
C ASN A 38 1.33 13.76 -7.32
N SER A 39 -0.01 13.64 -7.37
CA SER A 39 -0.96 14.73 -7.18
C SER A 39 -1.36 14.82 -5.71
N LEU A 40 -1.01 15.94 -5.06
CA LEU A 40 -1.44 16.20 -3.67
C LEU A 40 -2.96 16.40 -3.59
N GLU A 41 -3.57 16.99 -4.61
CA GLU A 41 -5.01 17.18 -4.70
C GLU A 41 -5.73 15.83 -4.68
N ASP A 42 -5.32 14.90 -5.56
CA ASP A 42 -5.90 13.58 -5.64
C ASP A 42 -5.66 12.74 -4.37
N ALA A 43 -4.47 12.87 -3.77
CA ALA A 43 -4.17 12.21 -2.49
C ALA A 43 -5.10 12.70 -1.38
N ASN A 44 -5.39 14.01 -1.31
CA ASN A 44 -6.30 14.59 -0.35
C ASN A 44 -7.75 14.19 -0.62
N LYS A 45 -8.16 14.15 -1.91
CA LYS A 45 -9.48 13.69 -2.32
C LYS A 45 -9.71 12.22 -1.96
N ALA A 46 -8.75 11.36 -2.27
CA ALA A 46 -8.80 9.95 -1.91
C ALA A 46 -8.86 9.74 -0.38
N ARG A 47 -8.10 10.54 0.38
CA ARG A 47 -8.14 10.50 1.84
C ARG A 47 -9.51 10.92 2.38
N LYS A 48 -10.11 11.98 1.83
CA LYS A 48 -11.45 12.42 2.18
C LYS A 48 -12.48 11.31 1.95
N TRP A 49 -12.47 10.71 0.77
CA TRP A 49 -13.38 9.63 0.43
C TRP A 49 -13.19 8.38 1.30
N SER A 50 -11.96 7.99 1.59
CA SER A 50 -11.66 6.82 2.43
C SER A 50 -12.05 6.99 3.90
N THR A 51 -12.32 8.23 4.32
CA THR A 51 -12.73 8.61 5.67
C THR A 51 -14.17 9.13 5.70
N GLN A 52 -15.06 8.55 4.90
CA GLN A 52 -16.50 8.83 4.83
C GLN A 52 -16.85 10.20 4.24
N ALA A 53 -15.94 10.87 3.55
CA ALA A 53 -16.11 12.24 3.00
C ALA A 53 -16.63 13.25 4.05
N ARG A 54 -16.21 13.09 5.30
CA ARG A 54 -16.62 13.98 6.39
C ARG A 54 -15.99 15.36 6.21
N GLU A 55 -16.83 16.40 6.33
CA GLU A 55 -16.40 17.79 6.32
C GLU A 55 -15.78 18.22 7.66
N ASN A 56 -14.97 19.26 7.64
CA ASN A 56 -14.41 19.86 8.85
C ASN A 56 -15.45 20.79 9.52
N ALA A 57 -16.42 20.18 10.21
CA ALA A 57 -17.49 20.87 10.93
C ALA A 57 -17.59 20.33 12.37
N ALA A 58 -18.21 21.11 13.27
CA ALA A 58 -18.45 20.69 14.65
C ALA A 58 -19.50 19.58 14.78
N TRP A 59 -20.21 19.27 13.71
CA TRP A 59 -21.21 18.21 13.60
C TRP A 59 -20.86 17.28 12.44
N TYR A 60 -21.59 16.18 12.29
CA TYR A 60 -21.47 15.30 11.13
C TYR A 60 -22.08 15.98 9.90
N GLN A 61 -21.22 16.40 8.97
CA GLN A 61 -21.61 16.99 7.69
C GLN A 61 -20.88 16.26 6.57
N HIS A 62 -21.65 15.96 5.50
CA HIS A 62 -21.16 15.28 4.31
C HIS A 62 -21.78 15.98 3.08
N GLU A 63 -20.94 16.45 2.16
CA GLU A 63 -21.36 17.10 0.90
C GLU A 63 -21.30 16.14 -0.28
N GLU A 64 -20.66 15.01 -0.08
CA GLU A 64 -20.49 13.95 -1.08
C GLU A 64 -20.45 12.57 -0.43
N VAL A 65 -20.62 11.53 -1.27
CA VAL A 65 -20.52 10.14 -0.80
C VAL A 65 -19.06 9.79 -0.50
N GLY A 66 -18.84 9.17 0.65
CA GLY A 66 -17.55 8.61 1.06
C GLY A 66 -17.68 7.18 1.57
N TYR A 67 -16.52 6.58 1.91
CA TYR A 67 -16.42 5.16 2.23
C TYR A 67 -15.61 4.95 3.50
N ASN A 68 -15.83 3.84 4.17
CA ASN A 68 -14.97 3.39 5.26
C ASN A 68 -13.86 2.48 4.70
N TYR A 69 -12.87 3.09 4.06
CA TYR A 69 -11.75 2.39 3.42
C TYR A 69 -10.41 2.66 4.08
N ARG A 70 -10.40 3.35 5.20
CA ARG A 70 -9.15 3.63 5.91
C ARG A 70 -8.67 2.39 6.65
N MET A 71 -7.39 2.07 6.45
CA MET A 71 -6.69 1.03 7.21
C MET A 71 -6.74 1.33 8.71
N SER A 72 -6.97 0.32 9.54
CA SER A 72 -6.90 0.47 11.00
C SER A 72 -5.47 0.74 11.49
N ASN A 73 -5.33 1.38 12.64
CA ASN A 73 -4.02 1.64 13.25
C ASN A 73 -3.26 0.35 13.59
N VAL A 74 -3.97 -0.73 13.92
CA VAL A 74 -3.37 -2.04 14.19
C VAL A 74 -2.69 -2.57 12.94
N ILE A 75 -3.40 -2.61 11.81
CA ILE A 75 -2.87 -3.04 10.51
C ILE A 75 -1.72 -2.13 10.06
N ALA A 76 -1.88 -0.82 10.20
CA ALA A 76 -0.82 0.14 9.87
C ALA A 76 0.44 -0.09 10.71
N GLY A 77 0.30 -0.41 11.99
CA GLY A 77 1.40 -0.76 12.89
C GLY A 77 2.14 -2.02 12.45
N VAL A 78 1.40 -3.08 12.08
CA VAL A 78 1.97 -4.34 11.58
C VAL A 78 2.75 -4.11 10.28
N VAL A 79 2.18 -3.37 9.32
CA VAL A 79 2.85 -3.02 8.06
C VAL A 79 4.10 -2.17 8.32
N ARG A 80 4.00 -1.16 9.18
CA ARG A 80 5.12 -0.27 9.53
C ARG A 80 6.28 -1.03 10.18
N GLY A 81 5.98 -2.01 11.04
CA GLY A 81 6.99 -2.84 11.70
C GLY A 81 7.79 -3.73 10.73
N GLN A 82 7.19 -4.14 9.60
CA GLN A 82 7.84 -4.96 8.60
C GLN A 82 8.64 -4.14 7.57
N TYR A 83 8.26 -2.89 7.35
CA TYR A 83 8.82 -2.07 6.27
C TYR A 83 10.34 -1.89 6.34
N PRO A 84 10.99 -1.73 7.50
CA PRO A 84 12.44 -1.67 7.61
C PRO A 84 13.17 -2.93 7.09
N HIS A 85 12.49 -4.08 7.06
CA HIS A 85 13.01 -5.38 6.63
C HIS A 85 12.70 -5.70 5.16
N LEU A 86 12.15 -4.75 4.38
CA LEU A 86 11.71 -4.99 3.00
C LEU A 86 12.85 -5.53 2.10
N GLU A 87 14.04 -4.93 2.17
CA GLU A 87 15.18 -5.34 1.34
C GLU A 87 15.68 -6.75 1.71
N GLU A 88 15.68 -7.07 2.99
CA GLU A 88 15.99 -8.41 3.49
C GLU A 88 15.00 -9.44 2.92
N HIS A 89 13.70 -9.16 3.00
CA HIS A 89 12.66 -10.04 2.46
C HIS A 89 12.77 -10.22 0.94
N ILE A 90 13.14 -9.16 0.19
CA ILE A 90 13.40 -9.25 -1.24
C ILE A 90 14.59 -10.17 -1.52
N ALA A 91 15.68 -10.03 -0.78
CA ALA A 91 16.87 -10.85 -0.94
C ALA A 91 16.58 -12.33 -0.65
N GLN A 92 15.88 -12.64 0.42
CA GLN A 92 15.45 -13.99 0.79
C GLN A 92 14.60 -14.63 -0.32
N LYS A 93 13.60 -13.92 -0.85
CA LYS A 93 12.77 -14.45 -1.95
C LYS A 93 13.58 -14.74 -3.21
N LYS A 94 14.55 -13.88 -3.56
CA LYS A 94 15.44 -14.10 -4.71
C LYS A 94 16.36 -15.31 -4.49
N SER A 95 16.84 -15.56 -3.27
CA SER A 95 17.64 -16.73 -2.91
C SER A 95 16.82 -18.02 -3.06
N ASN A 96 15.62 -18.04 -2.46
CA ASN A 96 14.73 -19.21 -2.52
C ASN A 96 14.37 -19.63 -3.96
N ILE A 97 14.11 -18.65 -4.85
CA ILE A 97 13.85 -18.94 -6.27
C ILE A 97 15.07 -19.61 -6.93
N ARG A 98 16.29 -19.12 -6.65
CA ARG A 98 17.53 -19.71 -7.20
C ARG A 98 17.76 -21.13 -6.70
N GLU A 99 17.44 -21.41 -5.44
CA GLU A 99 17.56 -22.75 -4.85
C GLU A 99 16.56 -23.73 -5.49
N ILE A 100 15.30 -23.29 -5.67
CA ILE A 100 14.27 -24.10 -6.36
C ILE A 100 14.69 -24.41 -7.80
N GLN A 101 15.21 -23.42 -8.55
CA GLN A 101 15.65 -23.60 -9.92
C GLN A 101 16.88 -24.51 -10.07
N ARG A 102 17.70 -24.66 -9.02
CA ARG A 102 18.85 -25.58 -9.00
C ARG A 102 18.48 -27.00 -8.62
N GLY A 103 17.32 -27.20 -7.98
CA GLY A 103 16.82 -28.50 -7.56
C GLY A 103 15.99 -29.25 -8.62
N PHE A 104 15.74 -28.59 -9.74
CA PHE A 104 15.09 -29.13 -10.94
C PHE A 104 16.03 -28.99 -12.15
#